data_47a11c996a35430144d2a573929aec43
#
_entry.id   47a11c996a35430144d2a573929aec43
#
_cell.length_a   1.000
_cell.length_b   1.000
_cell.length_c   1.000
_cell.angle_alpha   90.00
_cell.angle_beta   90.00
_cell.angle_gamma   90.00
#
_symmetry.space_group_name_H-M   'P 1'
#
loop_
_entity.id
_entity.type
_entity.pdbx_description
1 polymer ?
#
loop_
_entity_poly.entity_id
_entity_poly.type
_entity_poly.pdbx_seq_one_letter_code
_entity_poly.pdbx_strand_id
1 'polypeptide(L)'
;EFSNDEPLPIGKPAINTGVLVLNEENKIASQGEIGELCIKGSGVALGYYNNPEKTREVFVQNPVNTKYQEIIYRTGDLVRENERGELEYVCRKDFQIKHMGYRIELGEIEHAAMGLDKVKRVCCLYNERKQAIVLIYEGNVEVNDVKEAVKKKVPDYMVPSILHKLDLMPMNANGKIDRVLLKEQYGK
;
A
#
# COMPACT_ATOMS: atom_id res chain seq x y z
N GLU A 1 26.34 -5.80 4.64
CA GLU A 1 25.63 -6.48 5.75
C GLU A 1 24.38 -5.65 6.04
N PHE A 2 23.21 -6.30 6.03
CA PHE A 2 21.96 -5.66 6.43
C PHE A 2 21.86 -5.73 7.95
N SER A 3 21.52 -4.62 8.61
CA SER A 3 21.11 -4.66 10.01
C SER A 3 19.68 -5.17 10.12
N ASN A 4 19.32 -5.83 11.22
CA ASN A 4 17.95 -6.32 11.44
C ASN A 4 16.88 -5.21 11.55
N ASP A 5 17.30 -3.95 11.61
CA ASP A 5 16.44 -2.78 11.79
C ASP A 5 16.23 -2.00 10.48
N GLU A 6 16.86 -2.38 9.36
CA GLU A 6 16.70 -1.71 8.07
C GLU A 6 15.68 -2.43 7.20
N PRO A 7 14.78 -1.69 6.49
CA PRO A 7 13.88 -2.29 5.51
C PRO A 7 14.67 -3.02 4.42
N LEU A 8 14.24 -4.22 4.07
CA LEU A 8 14.85 -4.95 2.97
C LEU A 8 14.51 -4.26 1.63
N PRO A 9 15.50 -3.99 0.76
CA PRO A 9 15.24 -3.42 -0.55
C PRO A 9 14.49 -4.42 -1.44
N ILE A 10 13.73 -3.91 -2.42
CA ILE A 10 12.98 -4.75 -3.38
C ILE A 10 13.90 -5.44 -4.39
N GLY A 11 15.15 -5.04 -4.43
CA GLY A 11 16.15 -5.58 -5.36
C GLY A 11 16.32 -4.75 -6.63
N LYS A 12 16.84 -5.37 -7.69
CA LYS A 12 17.14 -4.73 -8.98
C LYS A 12 16.14 -5.19 -10.05
N PRO A 13 15.83 -4.34 -11.03
CA PRO A 13 14.98 -4.73 -12.16
C PRO A 13 15.56 -5.93 -12.91
N ALA A 14 14.67 -6.80 -13.42
CA ALA A 14 15.07 -7.88 -14.32
C ALA A 14 15.65 -7.32 -15.64
N ILE A 15 16.39 -8.16 -16.36
CA ILE A 15 16.94 -7.80 -17.68
C ILE A 15 15.80 -7.37 -18.62
N ASN A 16 16.01 -6.31 -19.38
CA ASN A 16 15.02 -5.68 -20.27
C ASN A 16 13.79 -5.07 -19.57
N THR A 17 13.84 -4.92 -18.24
CA THR A 17 12.82 -4.22 -17.48
C THR A 17 13.41 -2.91 -16.95
N GLY A 18 12.80 -1.79 -17.30
CA GLY A 18 13.14 -0.50 -16.71
C GLY A 18 12.17 -0.15 -15.60
N VAL A 19 12.61 0.62 -14.63
CA VAL A 19 11.77 1.19 -13.59
C VAL A 19 11.87 2.70 -13.59
N LEU A 20 10.78 3.35 -13.16
CA LEU A 20 10.72 4.78 -12.87
C LEU A 20 10.05 4.92 -11.50
N VAL A 21 10.52 5.87 -10.71
CA VAL A 21 9.82 6.31 -9.49
C VAL A 21 9.26 7.70 -9.79
N LEU A 22 7.93 7.82 -9.84
CA LEU A 22 7.25 9.06 -10.18
C LEU A 22 6.59 9.66 -8.95
N ASN A 23 6.91 10.92 -8.67
CA ASN A 23 6.28 11.68 -7.60
C ASN A 23 4.84 12.12 -7.98
N GLU A 24 4.16 12.85 -7.10
CA GLU A 24 2.78 13.31 -7.31
C GLU A 24 2.62 14.25 -8.52
N GLU A 25 3.70 14.95 -8.92
CA GLU A 25 3.72 15.82 -10.10
C GLU A 25 4.05 15.07 -11.40
N ASN A 26 4.13 13.73 -11.37
CA ASN A 26 4.58 12.88 -12.48
C ASN A 26 6.00 13.19 -12.99
N LYS A 27 6.87 13.68 -12.12
CA LYS A 27 8.31 13.83 -12.35
C LYS A 27 9.08 12.69 -11.72
N ILE A 28 10.33 12.47 -12.15
CA ILE A 28 11.22 11.52 -11.49
C ILE A 28 11.44 11.99 -10.05
N ALA A 29 11.15 11.11 -9.10
CA ALA A 29 11.38 11.35 -7.69
C ALA A 29 12.88 11.50 -7.41
N SER A 30 13.22 12.43 -6.53
CA SER A 30 14.59 12.59 -6.03
C SER A 30 14.93 11.48 -5.05
N GLN A 31 16.22 11.26 -4.78
CA GLN A 31 16.67 10.30 -3.76
C GLN A 31 16.02 10.60 -2.40
N GLY A 32 15.47 9.59 -1.75
CA GLY A 32 14.72 9.69 -0.50
C GLY A 32 13.28 10.17 -0.63
N GLU A 33 12.89 10.74 -1.79
CA GLU A 33 11.50 11.13 -2.07
C GLU A 33 10.64 9.91 -2.34
N ILE A 34 9.43 9.88 -1.77
CA ILE A 34 8.47 8.81 -2.02
C ILE A 34 7.78 9.07 -3.36
N GLY A 35 7.75 8.02 -4.19
CA GLY A 35 7.05 8.06 -5.47
C GLY A 35 6.46 6.72 -5.86
N GLU A 36 5.60 6.71 -6.87
CA GLU A 36 4.99 5.50 -7.40
C GLU A 36 5.99 4.74 -8.28
N LEU A 37 6.19 3.47 -7.97
CA LEU A 37 6.96 2.57 -8.81
C LEU A 37 6.22 2.32 -10.12
N CYS A 38 6.86 2.62 -11.23
CA CYS A 38 6.34 2.38 -12.56
C CYS A 38 7.29 1.46 -13.34
N ILE A 39 6.72 0.52 -14.08
CA ILE A 39 7.48 -0.43 -14.90
C ILE A 39 7.44 0.00 -16.36
N LYS A 40 8.58 -0.09 -17.04
CA LYS A 40 8.70 0.14 -18.48
C LYS A 40 9.51 -0.97 -19.16
N GLY A 41 9.44 -1.02 -20.48
CA GLY A 41 10.19 -1.98 -21.29
C GLY A 41 9.36 -3.14 -21.81
N SER A 42 10.04 -4.16 -22.37
CA SER A 42 9.39 -5.26 -23.08
C SER A 42 8.55 -6.19 -22.20
N GLY A 43 8.71 -6.13 -20.88
CA GLY A 43 7.90 -6.91 -19.94
C GLY A 43 6.54 -6.29 -19.61
N VAL A 44 6.26 -5.05 -20.09
CA VAL A 44 4.95 -4.40 -19.87
C VAL A 44 3.90 -5.06 -20.75
N ALA A 45 2.84 -5.57 -20.11
CA ALA A 45 1.72 -6.20 -20.80
C ALA A 45 0.89 -5.18 -21.61
N LEU A 46 0.04 -5.68 -22.50
CA LEU A 46 -0.89 -4.84 -23.28
C LEU A 46 -2.07 -4.32 -22.44
N GLY A 47 -2.30 -4.92 -21.26
CA GLY A 47 -3.39 -4.55 -20.37
C GLY A 47 -3.97 -5.73 -19.62
N TYR A 48 -5.06 -5.47 -18.90
CA TYR A 48 -5.85 -6.49 -18.21
C TYR A 48 -6.86 -7.13 -19.17
N TYR A 49 -6.93 -8.46 -19.16
CA TYR A 49 -7.90 -9.20 -19.96
C TYR A 49 -9.34 -8.79 -19.58
N ASN A 50 -10.13 -8.44 -20.59
CA ASN A 50 -11.53 -8.03 -20.49
C ASN A 50 -11.81 -6.89 -19.46
N ASN A 51 -10.80 -6.04 -19.19
CA ASN A 51 -10.96 -4.88 -18.31
C ASN A 51 -10.28 -3.64 -18.90
N PRO A 52 -10.92 -3.00 -19.91
CA PRO A 52 -10.35 -1.84 -20.58
C PRO A 52 -10.30 -0.58 -19.71
N GLU A 53 -11.18 -0.46 -18.72
CA GLU A 53 -11.18 0.68 -17.80
C GLU A 53 -9.93 0.65 -16.91
N LYS A 54 -9.69 -0.48 -16.24
CA LYS A 54 -8.49 -0.65 -15.44
C LYS A 54 -7.21 -0.57 -16.27
N THR A 55 -7.24 -1.07 -17.51
CA THR A 55 -6.10 -0.95 -18.43
C THR A 55 -5.75 0.50 -18.68
N ARG A 56 -6.70 1.35 -19.06
CA ARG A 56 -6.47 2.78 -19.32
C ARG A 56 -6.00 3.56 -18.09
N GLU A 57 -6.39 3.12 -16.90
CA GLU A 57 -5.99 3.76 -15.64
C GLU A 57 -4.49 3.56 -15.34
N VAL A 58 -3.96 2.36 -15.59
CA VAL A 58 -2.62 1.98 -15.12
C VAL A 58 -1.58 1.76 -16.21
N PHE A 59 -1.99 1.48 -17.47
CA PHE A 59 -1.09 1.43 -18.62
C PHE A 59 -1.18 2.75 -19.37
N VAL A 60 -0.27 3.65 -19.05
CA VAL A 60 -0.33 5.04 -19.50
C VAL A 60 0.94 5.44 -20.26
N GLN A 61 0.84 6.52 -21.07
CA GLN A 61 2.03 7.12 -21.64
C GLN A 61 2.99 7.54 -20.54
N ASN A 62 4.28 7.26 -20.72
CA ASN A 62 5.32 7.74 -19.82
C ASN A 62 5.34 9.28 -19.78
N PRO A 63 5.01 9.92 -18.64
CA PRO A 63 4.90 11.38 -18.58
C PRO A 63 6.25 12.09 -18.71
N VAL A 64 7.34 11.39 -18.47
CA VAL A 64 8.70 11.93 -18.57
C VAL A 64 9.27 11.82 -19.99
N ASN A 65 8.67 10.97 -20.83
CA ASN A 65 9.10 10.79 -22.21
C ASN A 65 8.12 11.47 -23.17
N THR A 66 8.55 12.60 -23.72
CA THR A 66 7.76 13.38 -24.68
C THR A 66 8.19 13.14 -26.14
N LYS A 67 9.22 12.31 -26.38
CA LYS A 67 9.83 12.15 -27.73
C LYS A 67 9.17 11.07 -28.57
N TYR A 68 8.68 10.01 -27.90
CA TYR A 68 8.03 8.87 -28.56
C TYR A 68 7.03 8.22 -27.63
N GLN A 69 6.15 7.39 -28.18
CA GLN A 69 5.17 6.64 -27.39
C GLN A 69 5.88 5.55 -26.60
N GLU A 70 5.80 5.65 -25.28
CA GLU A 70 6.33 4.65 -24.34
C GLU A 70 5.28 4.39 -23.27
N ILE A 71 4.67 3.22 -23.32
CA ILE A 71 3.68 2.84 -22.30
C ILE A 71 4.41 2.35 -21.05
N ILE A 72 4.01 2.83 -19.91
CA ILE A 72 4.44 2.37 -18.60
C ILE A 72 3.28 1.74 -17.85
N TYR A 73 3.59 0.80 -16.97
CA TYR A 73 2.64 0.23 -16.02
C TYR A 73 2.82 0.89 -14.66
N ARG A 74 1.78 1.57 -14.17
CA ARG A 74 1.73 2.12 -12.82
C ARG A 74 1.33 1.02 -11.84
N THR A 75 2.25 0.65 -10.96
CA THR A 75 2.03 -0.50 -10.06
C THR A 75 1.09 -0.20 -8.90
N GLY A 76 0.96 1.07 -8.54
CA GLY A 76 0.31 1.52 -7.32
C GLY A 76 1.14 1.27 -6.07
N ASP A 77 2.36 0.74 -6.17
CA ASP A 77 3.29 0.60 -5.06
C ASP A 77 4.08 1.90 -4.89
N LEU A 78 4.17 2.40 -3.68
CA LEU A 78 5.01 3.53 -3.33
C LEU A 78 6.34 3.03 -2.81
N VAL A 79 7.41 3.62 -3.33
CA VAL A 79 8.79 3.29 -3.02
C VAL A 79 9.60 4.56 -2.78
N ARG A 80 10.76 4.42 -2.19
CA ARG A 80 11.79 5.45 -2.15
C ARG A 80 13.14 4.85 -2.50
N GLU A 81 14.03 5.65 -3.04
CA GLU A 81 15.43 5.27 -3.27
C GLU A 81 16.25 5.63 -2.03
N ASN A 82 16.95 4.64 -1.46
CA ASN A 82 17.83 4.85 -0.31
C ASN A 82 19.19 5.44 -0.75
N GLU A 83 20.08 5.71 0.23
CA GLU A 83 21.40 6.26 -0.02
C GLU A 83 22.31 5.35 -0.87
N ARG A 84 21.98 4.04 -0.97
CA ARG A 84 22.71 3.05 -1.77
C ARG A 84 22.16 2.91 -3.20
N GLY A 85 21.15 3.71 -3.59
CA GLY A 85 20.49 3.62 -4.88
C GLY A 85 19.63 2.38 -5.02
N GLU A 86 19.12 1.83 -3.90
CA GLU A 86 18.23 0.68 -3.87
C GLU A 86 16.82 1.14 -3.55
N LEU A 87 15.82 0.48 -4.17
CA LEU A 87 14.42 0.78 -3.91
C LEU A 87 13.92 0.06 -2.67
N GLU A 88 13.34 0.83 -1.75
CA GLU A 88 12.65 0.34 -0.57
C GLU A 88 11.14 0.50 -0.76
N TYR A 89 10.39 -0.56 -0.47
CA TYR A 89 8.94 -0.52 -0.46
C TYR A 89 8.44 0.28 0.74
N VAL A 90 7.53 1.22 0.49
CA VAL A 90 6.88 2.01 1.53
C VAL A 90 5.48 1.46 1.80
N CYS A 91 4.59 1.53 0.82
CA CYS A 91 3.21 1.06 0.94
C CYS A 91 2.51 0.97 -0.43
N ARG A 92 1.22 0.63 -0.42
CA ARG A 92 0.34 0.77 -1.59
C ARG A 92 -0.31 2.14 -1.61
N LYS A 93 -0.34 2.77 -2.79
CA LYS A 93 -1.06 4.03 -3.03
C LYS A 93 -2.54 3.96 -2.66
N ASP A 94 -3.17 2.80 -2.90
CA ASP A 94 -4.58 2.54 -2.59
C ASP A 94 -4.87 2.51 -1.07
N PHE A 95 -3.84 2.42 -0.25
CA PHE A 95 -3.94 2.36 1.22
C PHE A 95 -3.58 3.66 1.90
N GLN A 96 -3.29 4.70 1.10
CA GLN A 96 -3.17 6.06 1.60
C GLN A 96 -4.54 6.75 1.66
N ILE A 97 -4.81 7.38 2.78
CA ILE A 97 -6.03 8.16 2.98
C ILE A 97 -5.69 9.59 3.42
N LYS A 98 -6.62 10.50 3.21
CA LYS A 98 -6.61 11.83 3.85
C LYS A 98 -7.65 11.82 4.96
N HIS A 99 -7.21 11.95 6.21
CA HIS A 99 -8.08 11.97 7.39
C HIS A 99 -7.70 13.14 8.29
N MET A 100 -8.67 14.00 8.63
CA MET A 100 -8.47 15.21 9.47
C MET A 100 -7.31 16.12 8.99
N GLY A 101 -7.07 16.20 7.66
CA GLY A 101 -5.98 16.98 7.09
C GLY A 101 -4.61 16.28 7.05
N TYR A 102 -4.50 15.10 7.62
CA TYR A 102 -3.29 14.28 7.61
C TYR A 102 -3.33 13.25 6.49
N ARG A 103 -2.16 12.97 5.91
CA ARG A 103 -1.95 11.84 4.99
C ARG A 103 -1.56 10.63 5.85
N ILE A 104 -2.38 9.60 5.82
CA ILE A 104 -2.25 8.41 6.66
C ILE A 104 -2.03 7.18 5.79
N GLU A 105 -1.06 6.38 6.17
CA GLU A 105 -0.79 5.06 5.64
C GLU A 105 -1.53 4.02 6.47
N LEU A 106 -2.57 3.41 5.91
CA LEU A 106 -3.32 2.36 6.63
C LEU A 106 -2.43 1.16 7.01
N GLY A 107 -1.37 0.92 6.23
CA GLY A 107 -0.38 -0.13 6.50
C GLY A 107 0.41 0.07 7.81
N GLU A 108 0.66 1.32 8.23
CA GLU A 108 1.34 1.60 9.50
C GLU A 108 0.46 1.17 10.69
N ILE A 109 -0.85 1.39 10.57
CA ILE A 109 -1.82 0.96 11.59
C ILE A 109 -1.89 -0.56 11.65
N GLU A 110 -1.89 -1.22 10.48
CA GLU A 110 -1.85 -2.70 10.39
C GLU A 110 -0.58 -3.25 11.04
N HIS A 111 0.57 -2.67 10.73
CA HIS A 111 1.85 -3.07 11.32
C HIS A 111 1.87 -2.88 12.84
N ALA A 112 1.33 -1.76 13.32
CA ALA A 112 1.20 -1.51 14.75
C ALA A 112 0.36 -2.58 15.46
N ALA A 113 -0.76 -2.99 14.87
CA ALA A 113 -1.65 -4.02 15.41
C ALA A 113 -1.05 -5.43 15.32
N MET A 114 -0.36 -5.76 14.21
CA MET A 114 0.33 -7.06 14.03
C MET A 114 1.47 -7.28 15.05
N GLY A 115 1.96 -6.25 15.69
CA GLY A 115 2.95 -6.38 16.75
C GLY A 115 2.46 -7.01 18.05
N LEU A 116 1.19 -7.44 18.14
CA LEU A 116 0.64 -8.21 19.25
C LEU A 116 0.71 -9.72 18.94
N ASP A 117 1.37 -10.50 19.77
CA ASP A 117 1.63 -11.94 19.57
C ASP A 117 0.39 -12.80 19.25
N LYS A 118 -0.79 -12.37 19.67
CA LYS A 118 -2.05 -13.13 19.49
C LYS A 118 -2.91 -12.63 18.33
N VAL A 119 -2.46 -11.61 17.61
CA VAL A 119 -3.09 -11.13 16.38
C VAL A 119 -2.51 -11.91 15.20
N LYS A 120 -3.38 -12.56 14.43
CA LYS A 120 -2.97 -13.40 13.29
C LYS A 120 -3.00 -12.65 11.96
N ARG A 121 -4.04 -11.87 11.75
CA ARG A 121 -4.28 -11.10 10.52
C ARG A 121 -4.95 -9.79 10.84
N VAL A 122 -4.63 -8.78 10.05
CA VAL A 122 -5.19 -7.43 10.20
C VAL A 122 -5.53 -6.86 8.83
N CYS A 123 -6.59 -6.09 8.77
CA CYS A 123 -6.95 -5.26 7.63
C CYS A 123 -7.45 -3.92 8.13
N CYS A 124 -6.84 -2.85 7.66
CA CYS A 124 -7.27 -1.49 7.94
C CYS A 124 -7.97 -0.90 6.72
N LEU A 125 -9.12 -0.27 6.93
CA LEU A 125 -9.94 0.35 5.90
C LEU A 125 -10.32 1.77 6.32
N TYR A 126 -10.70 2.58 5.35
CA TYR A 126 -11.30 3.88 5.61
C TYR A 126 -12.78 3.87 5.23
N ASN A 127 -13.63 4.23 6.18
CA ASN A 127 -15.06 4.42 5.96
C ASN A 127 -15.30 5.89 5.60
N GLU A 128 -15.55 6.16 4.33
CA GLU A 128 -15.71 7.52 3.80
C GLU A 128 -16.98 8.21 4.35
N ARG A 129 -18.05 7.46 4.59
CA ARG A 129 -19.32 8.02 5.12
C ARG A 129 -19.18 8.46 6.56
N LYS A 130 -18.52 7.64 7.39
CA LYS A 130 -18.29 7.92 8.81
C LYS A 130 -17.03 8.75 9.06
N GLN A 131 -16.24 9.00 8.01
CA GLN A 131 -14.93 9.64 8.12
C GLN A 131 -14.07 8.97 9.19
N ALA A 132 -14.00 7.63 9.17
CA ALA A 132 -13.47 6.82 10.24
C ALA A 132 -12.48 5.77 9.75
N ILE A 133 -11.39 5.59 10.49
CA ILE A 133 -10.46 4.47 10.30
C ILE A 133 -11.08 3.24 10.97
N VAL A 134 -11.20 2.16 10.20
CA VAL A 134 -11.76 0.88 10.62
C VAL A 134 -10.64 -0.17 10.64
N LEU A 135 -10.38 -0.79 11.79
CA LEU A 135 -9.46 -1.88 11.94
C LEU A 135 -10.21 -3.20 12.12
N ILE A 136 -9.93 -4.17 11.27
CA ILE A 136 -10.52 -5.50 11.31
C ILE A 136 -9.38 -6.48 11.60
N TYR A 137 -9.54 -7.37 12.57
CA TYR A 137 -8.50 -8.31 12.92
C TYR A 137 -9.04 -9.70 13.26
N GLU A 138 -8.18 -10.70 13.02
CA GLU A 138 -8.34 -12.08 13.46
C GLU A 138 -7.32 -12.35 14.55
N GLY A 139 -7.75 -12.89 15.68
CA GLY A 139 -6.85 -13.22 16.77
C GLY A 139 -7.55 -13.43 18.10
N ASN A 140 -6.80 -13.98 19.06
CA ASN A 140 -7.32 -14.21 20.41
C ASN A 140 -6.88 -13.07 21.35
N VAL A 141 -7.33 -11.85 21.03
CA VAL A 141 -7.05 -10.60 21.76
C VAL A 141 -8.33 -9.83 21.90
N GLU A 142 -8.50 -9.13 23.00
CA GLU A 142 -9.65 -8.25 23.20
C GLU A 142 -9.49 -6.94 22.43
N VAL A 143 -10.63 -6.36 22.02
CA VAL A 143 -10.66 -5.14 21.19
C VAL A 143 -9.90 -3.98 21.84
N ASN A 144 -10.06 -3.81 23.15
CA ASN A 144 -9.38 -2.75 23.90
C ASN A 144 -7.86 -2.92 23.91
N ASP A 145 -7.35 -4.16 24.00
CA ASP A 145 -5.92 -4.42 24.01
C ASP A 145 -5.29 -4.10 22.64
N VAL A 146 -5.99 -4.43 21.55
CA VAL A 146 -5.55 -4.07 20.20
C VAL A 146 -5.52 -2.54 20.04
N LYS A 147 -6.57 -1.85 20.50
CA LYS A 147 -6.64 -0.38 20.43
C LYS A 147 -5.51 0.29 21.19
N GLU A 148 -5.25 -0.15 22.42
CA GLU A 148 -4.17 0.40 23.25
C GLU A 148 -2.78 0.11 22.68
N ALA A 149 -2.59 -1.06 22.06
CA ALA A 149 -1.33 -1.39 21.41
C ALA A 149 -1.07 -0.51 20.17
N VAL A 150 -2.09 -0.26 19.36
CA VAL A 150 -2.00 0.66 18.22
C VAL A 150 -1.71 2.07 18.71
N LYS A 151 -2.45 2.56 19.72
CA LYS A 151 -2.28 3.90 20.28
C LYS A 151 -0.87 4.18 20.81
N LYS A 152 -0.15 3.17 21.27
CA LYS A 152 1.25 3.31 21.71
C LYS A 152 2.25 3.48 20.58
N LYS A 153 1.88 3.13 19.34
CA LYS A 153 2.80 3.05 18.20
C LYS A 153 2.51 4.07 17.11
N VAL A 154 1.29 4.62 17.06
CA VAL A 154 0.90 5.60 16.05
C VAL A 154 0.35 6.87 16.70
N PRO A 155 0.41 8.03 16.03
CA PRO A 155 -0.21 9.26 16.49
C PRO A 155 -1.72 9.12 16.72
N ASP A 156 -2.30 9.94 17.61
CA ASP A 156 -3.71 9.86 17.99
C ASP A 156 -4.69 9.95 16.80
N TYR A 157 -4.37 10.76 15.79
CA TYR A 157 -5.20 10.91 14.58
C TYR A 157 -5.20 9.66 13.68
N MET A 158 -4.30 8.71 13.90
CA MET A 158 -4.23 7.42 13.19
C MET A 158 -4.89 6.28 13.96
N VAL A 159 -5.29 6.50 15.22
CA VAL A 159 -5.91 5.46 16.04
C VAL A 159 -7.29 5.10 15.48
N PRO A 160 -7.55 3.82 15.14
CA PRO A 160 -8.85 3.41 14.63
C PRO A 160 -9.98 3.73 15.61
N SER A 161 -11.03 4.37 15.12
CA SER A 161 -12.23 4.66 15.92
C SER A 161 -13.21 3.49 15.93
N ILE A 162 -13.11 2.60 14.92
CA ILE A 162 -13.96 1.41 14.79
C ILE A 162 -13.05 0.18 14.70
N LEU A 163 -13.30 -0.81 15.55
CA LEU A 163 -12.58 -2.08 15.54
C LEU A 163 -13.55 -3.24 15.44
N HIS A 164 -13.23 -4.22 14.59
CA HIS A 164 -13.98 -5.45 14.43
C HIS A 164 -13.07 -6.66 14.62
N LYS A 165 -13.46 -7.55 15.53
CA LYS A 165 -12.83 -8.86 15.71
C LYS A 165 -13.58 -9.88 14.86
N LEU A 166 -12.85 -10.66 14.08
CA LEU A 166 -13.38 -11.77 13.29
C LEU A 166 -12.80 -13.09 13.79
N ASP A 167 -13.60 -14.14 13.74
CA ASP A 167 -13.12 -15.51 14.03
C ASP A 167 -12.21 -16.00 12.91
N LEU A 168 -12.51 -15.62 11.65
CA LEU A 168 -11.72 -15.95 10.48
C LEU A 168 -11.72 -14.77 9.49
N MET A 169 -10.52 -14.34 9.09
CA MET A 169 -10.33 -13.29 8.08
C MET A 169 -10.66 -13.85 6.69
N PRO A 170 -11.54 -13.20 5.92
CA PRO A 170 -11.86 -13.66 4.56
C PRO A 170 -10.63 -13.55 3.66
N MET A 171 -10.41 -14.60 2.87
CA MET A 171 -9.28 -14.71 1.95
C MET A 171 -9.80 -14.81 0.51
N ASN A 172 -9.14 -14.14 -0.42
CA ASN A 172 -9.42 -14.29 -1.84
C ASN A 172 -8.84 -15.60 -2.41
N ALA A 173 -9.15 -15.91 -3.68
CA ALA A 173 -8.69 -17.13 -4.36
C ALA A 173 -7.15 -17.27 -4.41
N ASN A 174 -6.40 -16.19 -4.23
CA ASN A 174 -4.94 -16.18 -4.23
C ASN A 174 -4.33 -16.31 -2.81
N GLY A 175 -5.15 -16.60 -1.80
CA GLY A 175 -4.69 -16.73 -0.41
C GLY A 175 -4.29 -15.41 0.26
N LYS A 176 -4.75 -14.27 -0.26
CA LYS A 176 -4.58 -12.94 0.36
C LYS A 176 -5.89 -12.49 1.00
N ILE A 177 -5.80 -11.61 2.00
CA ILE A 177 -6.98 -11.00 2.64
C ILE A 177 -7.87 -10.38 1.55
N ASP A 178 -9.15 -10.74 1.56
CA ASP A 178 -10.15 -10.21 0.63
C ASP A 178 -10.61 -8.81 1.07
N ARG A 179 -9.79 -7.82 0.73
CA ARG A 179 -10.07 -6.42 1.07
C ARG A 179 -11.29 -5.86 0.36
N VAL A 180 -11.66 -6.41 -0.80
CA VAL A 180 -12.87 -5.99 -1.53
C VAL A 180 -14.09 -6.35 -0.73
N LEU A 181 -14.20 -7.61 -0.31
CA LEU A 181 -15.28 -8.09 0.54
C LEU A 181 -15.35 -7.33 1.87
N LEU A 182 -14.20 -7.12 2.53
CA LEU A 182 -14.15 -6.37 3.79
C LEU A 182 -14.58 -4.91 3.60
N LYS A 183 -14.20 -4.27 2.49
CA LYS A 183 -14.62 -2.90 2.18
C LYS A 183 -16.12 -2.81 1.93
N GLU A 184 -16.72 -3.81 1.31
CA GLU A 184 -18.17 -3.88 1.11
C GLU A 184 -18.95 -4.02 2.43
N GLN A 185 -18.41 -4.79 3.38
CA GLN A 185 -19.06 -5.07 4.66
C GLN A 185 -18.84 -3.97 5.72
N TYR A 186 -17.64 -3.39 5.78
CA TYR A 186 -17.21 -2.50 6.87
C TYR A 186 -16.78 -1.10 6.41
N GLY A 187 -16.55 -0.91 5.14
CA GLY A 187 -16.02 0.34 4.56
C GLY A 187 -17.09 1.33 4.06
N LYS A 188 -18.37 0.98 4.17
CA LYS A 188 -19.49 1.82 3.69
C LYS A 188 -20.20 2.56 4.81
#